data_bf167ce8d7a9f0563f99882c72dbaa70
#
_entry.id   bf167ce8d7a9f0563f99882c72dbaa70
#
_cell.length_a   1.000
_cell.length_b   1.000
_cell.length_c   1.000
_cell.angle_alpha   90.00
_cell.angle_beta   90.00
_cell.angle_gamma   90.00
#
_symmetry.space_group_name_H-M   'P 1'
#
loop_
_entity.id
_entity.type
_entity.pdbx_description
1 polymer ?
#
loop_
_entity_poly.entity_id
_entity_poly.type
_entity_poly.pdbx_seq_one_letter_code
_entity_poly.pdbx_strand_id
1 'polypeptide(L)'
;MKKLLVVLLAVGMLFSFAACGGEEAVEPTTFELALVTDVGTIDDKSFNQGTWEGLKQYAEENSITYKYYQPTEQTDAAYLDGINLAIAGGAKVVVCPGYLFGPAVTEAAKANPDISFIVIDTAPTEECANVYSISYAEEQSGYLAGYAAVKDGFTKLGFMGGMAVPAVVAFGGGFVQGAHDAAAELNIPVEVRYTYTGGFIASPEVQTQAGSWYNDGTEVIFACGGGIWASVAAAAEATDTMMIGVDTDQNSYSEKMLTSAYKQLGVSVYKILEKYYAGEFPGGAVDVWSAVEEGIGLPMETSRFASFSQADYDAIYAKLVDGSVVVERTTAEMKMTKYADNNISVKVIE
;
A
#
# COMPACT_ATOMS: atom_id res chain seq x y z
N MET A 1 -63.08 65.11 0.00
CA MET A 1 -64.23 64.80 -0.86
C MET A 1 -63.75 64.17 -2.14
N LYS A 2 -64.42 63.16 -2.55
CA LYS A 2 -64.39 62.43 -3.83
C LYS A 2 -63.25 61.43 -4.09
N LYS A 3 -63.71 60.23 -4.07
CA LYS A 3 -63.16 58.98 -4.56
C LYS A 3 -62.90 59.04 -6.07
N LEU A 4 -61.81 58.46 -6.55
CA LEU A 4 -61.76 57.95 -7.91
C LEU A 4 -60.98 56.67 -7.94
N LEU A 5 -61.67 55.63 -8.39
CA LEU A 5 -61.25 54.25 -8.61
C LEU A 5 -60.49 54.21 -9.94
N VAL A 6 -59.29 53.68 -9.99
CA VAL A 6 -58.62 53.38 -11.24
C VAL A 6 -58.28 51.87 -11.23
N VAL A 7 -58.92 51.17 -12.14
CA VAL A 7 -58.68 49.79 -12.50
C VAL A 7 -57.43 49.73 -13.36
N LEU A 8 -56.37 49.03 -12.94
CA LEU A 8 -55.20 48.77 -13.75
C LEU A 8 -55.21 47.32 -14.14
N LEU A 9 -55.32 47.03 -15.41
CA LEU A 9 -55.07 45.73 -16.04
C LEU A 9 -53.61 45.34 -15.84
N ALA A 10 -53.37 44.27 -15.16
CA ALA A 10 -52.07 43.61 -15.09
C ALA A 10 -51.94 42.60 -16.25
N VAL A 11 -51.13 42.98 -17.26
CA VAL A 11 -50.66 42.05 -18.29
C VAL A 11 -49.58 41.14 -17.63
N GLY A 12 -49.92 39.88 -17.40
CA GLY A 12 -48.98 38.88 -16.89
C GLY A 12 -47.95 38.50 -17.97
N MET A 13 -46.68 38.93 -17.79
CA MET A 13 -45.57 38.32 -18.45
C MET A 13 -45.19 37.06 -17.69
N LEU A 14 -45.51 35.90 -18.23
CA LEU A 14 -44.99 34.62 -17.84
C LEU A 14 -43.50 34.54 -18.26
N PHE A 15 -42.60 34.86 -17.35
CA PHE A 15 -41.21 34.46 -17.47
C PHE A 15 -41.14 32.99 -17.09
N SER A 16 -41.04 32.14 -18.11
CA SER A 16 -40.64 30.75 -17.95
C SER A 16 -39.17 30.70 -17.52
N PHE A 17 -38.91 30.61 -16.21
CA PHE A 17 -37.64 30.16 -15.72
C PHE A 17 -37.54 28.68 -16.06
N ALA A 18 -36.79 28.33 -17.13
CA ALA A 18 -36.24 27.01 -17.29
C ALA A 18 -35.20 26.84 -16.17
N ALA A 19 -35.63 26.31 -15.03
CA ALA A 19 -34.73 25.73 -14.05
C ALA A 19 -34.09 24.54 -14.70
N CYS A 20 -32.84 24.66 -15.13
CA CYS A 20 -31.96 23.49 -15.24
C CYS A 20 -31.80 22.93 -13.81
N GLY A 21 -32.72 22.06 -13.42
CA GLY A 21 -32.52 21.18 -12.28
C GLY A 21 -31.40 20.24 -12.67
N GLY A 22 -30.18 20.50 -12.20
CA GLY A 22 -29.22 19.45 -12.08
C GLY A 22 -29.86 18.41 -11.17
N GLU A 23 -30.12 17.18 -11.67
CA GLU A 23 -30.42 16.05 -10.82
C GLU A 23 -29.26 15.96 -9.85
N GLU A 24 -29.47 16.27 -8.57
CA GLU A 24 -28.58 15.84 -7.52
C GLU A 24 -28.53 14.32 -7.65
N ALA A 25 -27.34 13.78 -7.95
CA ALA A 25 -27.13 12.35 -7.99
C ALA A 25 -27.54 11.80 -6.62
N VAL A 26 -28.61 11.02 -6.60
CA VAL A 26 -29.08 10.37 -5.37
C VAL A 26 -28.00 9.36 -5.02
N GLU A 27 -27.32 9.57 -3.88
CA GLU A 27 -26.35 8.62 -3.35
C GLU A 27 -27.00 7.22 -3.26
N PRO A 28 -26.33 6.18 -3.73
CA PRO A 28 -26.87 4.82 -3.68
C PRO A 28 -27.11 4.44 -2.24
N THR A 29 -28.24 3.81 -1.97
CA THR A 29 -28.63 3.33 -0.62
C THR A 29 -27.93 2.03 -0.25
N THR A 30 -27.36 1.33 -1.24
CA THR A 30 -26.64 0.06 -1.06
C THR A 30 -25.34 0.09 -1.87
N PHE A 31 -24.32 -0.57 -1.32
CA PHE A 31 -22.99 -0.64 -1.92
C PHE A 31 -22.58 -2.10 -2.08
N GLU A 32 -22.41 -2.55 -3.32
CA GLU A 32 -22.15 -3.95 -3.64
C GLU A 32 -20.69 -4.37 -3.35
N LEU A 33 -19.74 -3.44 -3.51
CA LEU A 33 -18.35 -3.63 -3.13
C LEU A 33 -18.01 -2.76 -1.92
N ALA A 34 -17.28 -3.32 -0.97
CA ALA A 34 -16.82 -2.57 0.19
C ALA A 34 -15.34 -2.82 0.47
N LEU A 35 -14.65 -1.79 0.99
CA LEU A 35 -13.35 -1.92 1.60
C LEU A 35 -13.44 -1.47 3.06
N VAL A 36 -12.84 -2.24 3.97
CA VAL A 36 -12.65 -1.85 5.36
C VAL A 36 -11.16 -1.62 5.58
N THR A 37 -10.75 -0.37 5.86
CA THR A 37 -9.32 -0.06 6.08
C THR A 37 -8.83 -0.66 7.39
N ASP A 38 -7.52 -0.88 7.49
CA ASP A 38 -6.88 -1.23 8.76
C ASP A 38 -6.63 0.01 9.64
N VAL A 39 -5.38 0.31 9.93
CA VAL A 39 -4.94 1.49 10.70
C VAL A 39 -4.70 2.73 9.84
N GLY A 40 -4.62 2.55 8.53
CA GLY A 40 -4.38 3.60 7.55
C GLY A 40 -5.66 4.21 6.99
N THR A 41 -5.50 5.16 6.10
CA THR A 41 -6.59 5.83 5.39
C THR A 41 -6.51 5.51 3.90
N ILE A 42 -7.61 5.69 3.17
CA ILE A 42 -7.65 5.47 1.72
C ILE A 42 -6.83 6.50 0.91
N ASP A 43 -6.21 7.45 1.56
CA ASP A 43 -5.35 8.49 0.98
C ASP A 43 -3.93 8.49 1.58
N ASP A 44 -3.50 7.35 2.15
CA ASP A 44 -2.18 7.16 2.76
C ASP A 44 -1.00 7.18 1.76
N LYS A 45 -1.29 7.20 0.47
CA LYS A 45 -0.34 7.10 -0.65
C LYS A 45 0.46 5.79 -0.64
N SER A 46 -0.07 4.74 -0.02
CA SER A 46 0.59 3.47 0.23
C SER A 46 -0.43 2.31 0.19
N PHE A 47 -0.46 1.50 1.22
CA PHE A 47 -1.15 0.21 1.30
C PHE A 47 -2.67 0.28 1.14
N ASN A 48 -3.34 1.11 1.96
CA ASN A 48 -4.80 1.21 1.89
C ASN A 48 -5.25 1.91 0.60
N GLN A 49 -4.56 2.98 0.20
CA GLN A 49 -4.87 3.69 -1.04
C GLN A 49 -4.71 2.78 -2.26
N GLY A 50 -3.57 2.06 -2.39
CA GLY A 50 -3.35 1.17 -3.52
C GLY A 50 -4.41 0.07 -3.63
N THR A 51 -4.84 -0.48 -2.51
CA THR A 51 -5.93 -1.46 -2.45
C THR A 51 -7.27 -0.85 -2.86
N TRP A 52 -7.59 0.34 -2.32
CA TRP A 52 -8.81 1.08 -2.63
C TRP A 52 -8.92 1.46 -4.10
N GLU A 53 -7.84 1.93 -4.70
CA GLU A 53 -7.82 2.34 -6.10
C GLU A 53 -8.14 1.17 -7.04
N GLY A 54 -7.66 -0.04 -6.75
CA GLY A 54 -8.01 -1.23 -7.53
C GLY A 54 -9.49 -1.61 -7.43
N LEU A 55 -10.08 -1.57 -6.22
CA LEU A 55 -11.52 -1.79 -6.03
C LEU A 55 -12.33 -0.72 -6.74
N LYS A 56 -11.96 0.55 -6.54
CA LYS A 56 -12.64 1.70 -7.14
C LYS A 56 -12.60 1.63 -8.67
N GLN A 57 -11.44 1.37 -9.25
CA GLN A 57 -11.28 1.25 -10.69
C GLN A 57 -12.22 0.19 -11.26
N TYR A 58 -12.21 -1.03 -10.67
CA TYR A 58 -13.10 -2.10 -11.12
C TYR A 58 -14.57 -1.71 -11.03
N ALA A 59 -14.97 -1.09 -9.91
CA ALA A 59 -16.35 -0.67 -9.68
C ALA A 59 -16.82 0.38 -10.69
N GLU A 60 -16.01 1.40 -10.96
CA GLU A 60 -16.33 2.48 -11.90
C GLU A 60 -16.43 1.98 -13.33
N GLU A 61 -15.49 1.14 -13.80
CA GLU A 61 -15.50 0.55 -15.14
C GLU A 61 -16.71 -0.36 -15.38
N ASN A 62 -17.24 -0.99 -14.31
CA ASN A 62 -18.37 -1.92 -14.41
C ASN A 62 -19.69 -1.33 -13.86
N SER A 63 -19.74 -0.05 -13.51
CA SER A 63 -20.92 0.63 -12.97
C SER A 63 -21.49 -0.05 -11.70
N ILE A 64 -20.60 -0.52 -10.83
CA ILE A 64 -20.93 -1.19 -9.57
C ILE A 64 -20.82 -0.17 -8.43
N THR A 65 -21.76 -0.20 -7.49
CA THR A 65 -21.74 0.68 -6.31
C THR A 65 -20.68 0.22 -5.31
N TYR A 66 -19.92 1.16 -4.74
CA TYR A 66 -18.82 0.85 -3.83
C TYR A 66 -18.70 1.87 -2.69
N LYS A 67 -18.12 1.43 -1.58
CA LYS A 67 -17.89 2.28 -0.40
C LYS A 67 -16.71 1.75 0.42
N TYR A 68 -16.03 2.67 1.15
CA TYR A 68 -15.10 2.26 2.19
C TYR A 68 -15.65 2.53 3.59
N TYR A 69 -15.12 1.80 4.56
CA TYR A 69 -15.37 1.94 5.98
C TYR A 69 -14.02 2.01 6.69
N GLN A 70 -13.91 2.92 7.63
CA GLN A 70 -12.67 3.13 8.38
C GLN A 70 -12.96 2.96 9.86
N PRO A 71 -12.47 1.86 10.48
CA PRO A 71 -12.54 1.66 11.91
C PRO A 71 -11.79 2.76 12.67
N THR A 72 -12.27 3.10 13.86
CA THR A 72 -11.66 4.13 14.71
C THR A 72 -10.63 3.57 15.69
N GLU A 73 -10.59 2.24 15.85
CA GLU A 73 -9.69 1.53 16.74
C GLU A 73 -9.08 0.31 16.06
N GLN A 74 -7.88 -0.09 16.53
CA GLN A 74 -7.13 -1.25 16.03
C GLN A 74 -7.44 -2.49 16.88
N THR A 75 -8.71 -2.90 16.88
CA THR A 75 -9.18 -4.06 17.64
C THR A 75 -10.00 -5.00 16.75
N ASP A 76 -9.99 -6.29 17.06
CA ASP A 76 -10.81 -7.28 16.34
C ASP A 76 -12.29 -6.88 16.32
N ALA A 77 -12.80 -6.32 17.43
CA ALA A 77 -14.18 -5.86 17.53
C ALA A 77 -14.47 -4.70 16.57
N ALA A 78 -13.59 -3.70 16.49
CA ALA A 78 -13.77 -2.55 15.60
C ALA A 78 -13.67 -2.97 14.11
N TYR A 79 -12.79 -3.90 13.78
CA TYR A 79 -12.72 -4.48 12.42
C TYR A 79 -13.99 -5.27 12.08
N LEU A 80 -14.46 -6.11 13.01
CA LEU A 80 -15.71 -6.86 12.82
C LEU A 80 -16.92 -5.93 12.66
N ASP A 81 -17.01 -4.86 13.45
CA ASP A 81 -18.06 -3.85 13.32
C ASP A 81 -18.00 -3.17 11.95
N GLY A 82 -16.82 -2.80 11.46
CA GLY A 82 -16.63 -2.24 10.12
C GLY A 82 -17.10 -3.18 9.01
N ILE A 83 -16.77 -4.47 9.12
CA ILE A 83 -17.23 -5.51 8.19
C ILE A 83 -18.76 -5.66 8.26
N ASN A 84 -19.32 -5.72 9.45
CA ASN A 84 -20.78 -5.83 9.63
C ASN A 84 -21.52 -4.61 9.08
N LEU A 85 -20.98 -3.41 9.21
CA LEU A 85 -21.53 -2.20 8.59
C LEU A 85 -21.48 -2.27 7.05
N ALA A 86 -20.41 -2.82 6.48
CA ALA A 86 -20.30 -3.04 5.05
C ALA A 86 -21.37 -4.03 4.55
N ILE A 87 -21.53 -5.16 5.23
CA ILE A 87 -22.55 -6.19 4.91
C ILE A 87 -23.96 -5.60 5.04
N ALA A 88 -24.26 -4.90 6.14
CA ALA A 88 -25.54 -4.22 6.34
C ALA A 88 -25.81 -3.13 5.26
N GLY A 89 -24.76 -2.53 4.72
CA GLY A 89 -24.80 -1.60 3.59
C GLY A 89 -25.04 -2.26 2.24
N GLY A 90 -25.10 -3.59 2.17
CA GLY A 90 -25.41 -4.36 0.95
C GLY A 90 -24.20 -4.98 0.27
N ALA A 91 -23.02 -4.95 0.90
CA ALA A 91 -21.80 -5.51 0.31
C ALA A 91 -21.96 -7.01 0.03
N LYS A 92 -21.58 -7.42 -1.17
CA LYS A 92 -21.44 -8.82 -1.60
C LYS A 92 -19.98 -9.28 -1.55
N VAL A 93 -19.05 -8.32 -1.74
CA VAL A 93 -17.62 -8.53 -1.58
C VAL A 93 -17.08 -7.49 -0.62
N VAL A 94 -16.33 -7.93 0.39
CA VAL A 94 -15.65 -7.06 1.35
C VAL A 94 -14.15 -7.28 1.24
N VAL A 95 -13.42 -6.21 0.94
CA VAL A 95 -11.94 -6.20 0.87
C VAL A 95 -11.38 -5.67 2.18
N CYS A 96 -10.49 -6.43 2.79
CA CYS A 96 -9.91 -6.15 4.10
C CYS A 96 -8.37 -6.17 4.01
N PRO A 97 -7.71 -5.03 3.69
CA PRO A 97 -6.26 -4.95 3.68
C PRO A 97 -5.70 -4.82 5.10
N GLY A 98 -4.81 -5.72 5.48
CA GLY A 98 -4.04 -5.61 6.73
C GLY A 98 -3.97 -6.90 7.56
N TYR A 99 -2.82 -7.08 8.18
CA TYR A 99 -2.50 -8.31 8.92
C TYR A 99 -3.38 -8.55 10.17
N LEU A 100 -4.06 -7.53 10.68
CA LEU A 100 -4.94 -7.62 11.86
C LEU A 100 -6.34 -8.19 11.54
N PHE A 101 -6.72 -8.31 10.28
CA PHE A 101 -8.08 -8.74 9.92
C PHE A 101 -8.37 -10.23 10.12
N GLY A 102 -7.36 -11.08 10.31
CA GLY A 102 -7.53 -12.54 10.38
C GLY A 102 -8.69 -13.00 11.29
N PRO A 103 -8.72 -12.64 12.59
CA PRO A 103 -9.80 -13.02 13.51
C PRO A 103 -11.17 -12.46 13.09
N ALA A 104 -11.26 -11.17 12.79
CA ALA A 104 -12.52 -10.50 12.44
C ALA A 104 -13.12 -11.05 11.14
N VAL A 105 -12.31 -11.29 10.12
CA VAL A 105 -12.76 -11.91 8.86
C VAL A 105 -13.20 -13.35 9.07
N THR A 106 -12.52 -14.11 9.93
CA THR A 106 -12.92 -15.49 10.26
C THR A 106 -14.32 -15.52 10.85
N GLU A 107 -14.62 -14.65 11.81
CA GLU A 107 -15.94 -14.55 12.44
C GLU A 107 -17.00 -14.10 11.42
N ALA A 108 -16.73 -13.03 10.68
CA ALA A 108 -17.64 -12.50 9.68
C ALA A 108 -17.95 -13.50 8.56
N ALA A 109 -16.93 -14.20 8.04
CA ALA A 109 -17.08 -15.16 6.96
C ALA A 109 -17.93 -16.36 7.36
N LYS A 110 -17.76 -16.88 8.58
CA LYS A 110 -18.59 -17.96 9.12
C LYS A 110 -20.03 -17.55 9.33
N ALA A 111 -20.25 -16.31 9.79
CA ALA A 111 -21.59 -15.79 10.01
C ALA A 111 -22.32 -15.43 8.70
N ASN A 112 -21.61 -15.18 7.62
CA ASN A 112 -22.15 -14.70 6.35
C ASN A 112 -21.60 -15.52 5.16
N PRO A 113 -22.05 -16.78 4.97
CA PRO A 113 -21.49 -17.67 3.94
C PRO A 113 -21.74 -17.21 2.49
N ASP A 114 -22.72 -16.32 2.28
CA ASP A 114 -23.06 -15.76 0.97
C ASP A 114 -22.24 -14.51 0.60
N ILE A 115 -21.43 -14.00 1.53
CA ILE A 115 -20.54 -12.85 1.30
C ILE A 115 -19.13 -13.37 0.99
N SER A 116 -18.48 -12.80 -0.02
CA SER A 116 -17.09 -13.09 -0.34
C SER A 116 -16.15 -12.08 0.30
N PHE A 117 -15.01 -12.56 0.79
CA PHE A 117 -14.00 -11.72 1.42
C PHE A 117 -12.68 -11.83 0.68
N ILE A 118 -12.04 -10.70 0.45
CA ILE A 118 -10.66 -10.60 -0.06
C ILE A 118 -9.83 -10.00 1.06
N VAL A 119 -8.85 -10.74 1.57
CA VAL A 119 -7.93 -10.25 2.60
C VAL A 119 -6.52 -10.12 2.06
N ILE A 120 -5.80 -9.09 2.51
CA ILE A 120 -4.44 -8.81 2.04
C ILE A 120 -3.48 -8.78 3.24
N ASP A 121 -2.31 -9.43 3.07
CA ASP A 121 -1.25 -9.61 4.07
C ASP A 121 -1.69 -10.40 5.31
N THR A 122 -2.78 -11.15 5.20
CA THR A 122 -3.27 -12.06 6.25
C THR A 122 -4.08 -13.20 5.65
N ALA A 123 -4.43 -14.17 6.51
CA ALA A 123 -5.39 -15.22 6.21
C ALA A 123 -6.37 -15.37 7.39
N PRO A 124 -7.57 -15.94 7.18
CA PRO A 124 -8.45 -16.28 8.29
C PRO A 124 -7.75 -17.26 9.23
N THR A 125 -8.08 -17.19 10.52
CA THR A 125 -7.49 -18.06 11.56
C THR A 125 -8.00 -19.50 11.49
N GLU A 126 -9.08 -19.73 10.75
CA GLU A 126 -9.66 -21.04 10.45
C GLU A 126 -10.10 -21.07 8.98
N GLU A 127 -10.24 -22.26 8.41
CA GLU A 127 -10.69 -22.44 7.02
C GLU A 127 -12.04 -21.77 6.75
N CYS A 128 -12.11 -20.91 5.73
CA CYS A 128 -13.33 -20.22 5.30
C CYS A 128 -13.41 -20.28 3.77
N ALA A 129 -14.37 -21.04 3.24
CA ALA A 129 -14.52 -21.27 1.81
C ALA A 129 -14.92 -20.02 1.00
N ASN A 130 -15.35 -18.95 1.66
CA ASN A 130 -15.74 -17.67 1.08
C ASN A 130 -14.69 -16.56 1.31
N VAL A 131 -13.46 -16.91 1.73
CA VAL A 131 -12.34 -15.97 1.91
C VAL A 131 -11.24 -16.32 0.91
N TYR A 132 -10.77 -15.34 0.16
CA TYR A 132 -9.54 -15.40 -0.62
C TYR A 132 -8.47 -14.54 0.02
N SER A 133 -7.29 -15.12 0.25
CA SER A 133 -6.18 -14.46 0.90
C SER A 133 -5.05 -14.17 -0.08
N ILE A 134 -4.58 -12.93 -0.10
CA ILE A 134 -3.44 -12.47 -0.90
C ILE A 134 -2.31 -12.07 0.04
N SER A 135 -1.14 -12.65 -0.17
CA SER A 135 0.13 -12.20 0.39
C SER A 135 1.08 -11.85 -0.75
N TYR A 136 2.16 -11.14 -0.45
CA TYR A 136 3.18 -10.80 -1.43
C TYR A 136 4.54 -11.33 -0.99
N ALA A 137 5.45 -11.49 -1.96
CA ALA A 137 6.86 -11.75 -1.68
C ALA A 137 7.57 -10.41 -1.42
N GLU A 138 7.23 -9.75 -0.30
CA GLU A 138 7.79 -8.45 0.07
C GLU A 138 9.32 -8.48 0.21
N GLU A 139 9.88 -9.64 0.60
CA GLU A 139 11.33 -9.85 0.62
C GLU A 139 11.95 -9.68 -0.76
N GLN A 140 11.26 -10.08 -1.83
CA GLN A 140 11.76 -9.89 -3.19
C GLN A 140 11.70 -8.42 -3.62
N SER A 141 10.63 -7.70 -3.28
CA SER A 141 10.51 -6.26 -3.57
C SER A 141 11.55 -5.45 -2.80
N GLY A 142 11.72 -5.75 -1.50
CA GLY A 142 12.80 -5.17 -0.69
C GLY A 142 14.19 -5.46 -1.25
N TYR A 143 14.43 -6.71 -1.68
CA TYR A 143 15.68 -7.14 -2.31
C TYR A 143 16.00 -6.29 -3.55
N LEU A 144 15.03 -6.13 -4.45
CA LEU A 144 15.20 -5.29 -5.64
C LEU A 144 15.58 -3.86 -5.28
N ALA A 145 14.94 -3.27 -4.27
CA ALA A 145 15.21 -1.91 -3.83
C ALA A 145 16.62 -1.75 -3.24
N GLY A 146 17.06 -2.69 -2.39
CA GLY A 146 18.41 -2.69 -1.82
C GLY A 146 19.51 -2.93 -2.86
N TYR A 147 19.28 -3.91 -3.74
CA TYR A 147 20.18 -4.21 -4.85
C TYR A 147 20.33 -3.02 -5.80
N ALA A 148 19.21 -2.42 -6.22
CA ALA A 148 19.21 -1.28 -7.12
C ALA A 148 19.91 -0.05 -6.51
N ALA A 149 19.65 0.25 -5.23
CA ALA A 149 20.29 1.37 -4.55
C ALA A 149 21.83 1.25 -4.55
N VAL A 150 22.36 0.06 -4.21
CA VAL A 150 23.82 -0.15 -4.22
C VAL A 150 24.38 -0.15 -5.62
N LYS A 151 23.70 -0.75 -6.60
CA LYS A 151 24.11 -0.72 -8.02
C LYS A 151 24.06 0.70 -8.59
N ASP A 152 23.20 1.57 -8.08
CA ASP A 152 23.14 2.99 -8.46
C ASP A 152 24.23 3.85 -7.78
N GLY A 153 25.00 3.27 -6.84
CA GLY A 153 26.18 3.89 -6.24
C GLY A 153 26.04 4.29 -4.78
N PHE A 154 24.88 4.06 -4.13
CA PHE A 154 24.70 4.34 -2.70
C PHE A 154 25.41 3.29 -1.85
N THR A 155 26.12 3.74 -0.82
CA THR A 155 26.90 2.88 0.09
C THR A 155 26.50 3.03 1.56
N LYS A 156 25.75 4.07 1.90
CA LYS A 156 25.24 4.32 3.24
C LYS A 156 23.71 4.38 3.21
N LEU A 157 23.10 3.25 3.48
CA LEU A 157 21.68 3.04 3.37
C LEU A 157 20.99 3.15 4.73
N GLY A 158 19.70 3.47 4.72
CA GLY A 158 18.82 3.40 5.88
C GLY A 158 17.56 2.61 5.59
N PHE A 159 17.06 1.88 6.57
CA PHE A 159 15.73 1.29 6.57
C PHE A 159 14.96 1.80 7.79
N MET A 160 13.83 2.45 7.55
CA MET A 160 12.86 2.85 8.57
C MET A 160 11.55 2.13 8.29
N GLY A 161 11.29 1.05 9.02
CA GLY A 161 10.00 0.36 9.00
C GLY A 161 9.00 1.04 9.93
N GLY A 162 7.71 0.93 9.66
CA GLY A 162 6.67 1.40 10.58
C GLY A 162 6.66 0.57 11.87
N MET A 163 5.88 -0.49 11.92
CA MET A 163 5.92 -1.51 12.96
C MET A 163 6.56 -2.79 12.42
N ALA A 164 7.10 -3.62 13.32
CA ALA A 164 7.70 -4.91 12.96
C ALA A 164 6.63 -5.99 12.65
N VAL A 165 5.72 -5.67 11.71
CA VAL A 165 4.71 -6.62 11.20
C VAL A 165 5.31 -7.48 10.09
N PRO A 166 4.74 -8.66 9.76
CA PRO A 166 5.36 -9.62 8.86
C PRO A 166 5.79 -9.04 7.51
N ALA A 167 4.96 -8.25 6.85
CA ALA A 167 5.27 -7.63 5.56
C ALA A 167 6.44 -6.64 5.67
N VAL A 168 6.44 -5.73 6.67
CA VAL A 168 7.50 -4.73 6.89
C VAL A 168 8.83 -5.39 7.23
N VAL A 169 8.80 -6.46 8.03
CA VAL A 169 9.99 -7.26 8.36
C VAL A 169 10.55 -7.93 7.12
N ALA A 170 9.69 -8.50 6.26
CA ALA A 170 10.10 -9.13 5.01
C ALA A 170 10.74 -8.12 4.03
N PHE A 171 10.12 -6.95 3.82
CA PHE A 171 10.71 -5.86 3.02
C PHE A 171 12.10 -5.48 3.53
N GLY A 172 12.23 -5.24 4.84
CA GLY A 172 13.49 -4.82 5.45
C GLY A 172 14.59 -5.87 5.34
N GLY A 173 14.25 -7.13 5.57
CA GLY A 173 15.19 -8.24 5.39
C GLY A 173 15.63 -8.43 3.95
N GLY A 174 14.70 -8.36 3.01
CA GLY A 174 15.00 -8.36 1.58
C GLY A 174 15.91 -7.21 1.18
N PHE A 175 15.62 -5.99 1.66
CA PHE A 175 16.45 -4.80 1.41
C PHE A 175 17.91 -4.99 1.83
N VAL A 176 18.13 -5.54 3.01
CA VAL A 176 19.49 -5.84 3.49
C VAL A 176 20.16 -6.92 2.63
N GLN A 177 19.44 -7.97 2.24
CA GLN A 177 19.98 -9.04 1.38
C GLN A 177 20.34 -8.52 -0.01
N GLY A 178 19.48 -7.72 -0.64
CA GLY A 178 19.77 -7.12 -1.95
C GLY A 178 20.98 -6.18 -1.92
N ALA A 179 21.07 -5.36 -0.87
CA ALA A 179 22.23 -4.50 -0.66
C ALA A 179 23.53 -5.31 -0.44
N HIS A 180 23.45 -6.43 0.30
CA HIS A 180 24.56 -7.36 0.51
C HIS A 180 25.06 -7.95 -0.82
N ASP A 181 24.16 -8.49 -1.63
CA ASP A 181 24.56 -9.17 -2.87
C ASP A 181 25.16 -8.18 -3.88
N ALA A 182 24.59 -6.99 -4.01
CA ALA A 182 25.16 -5.93 -4.86
C ALA A 182 26.53 -5.46 -4.34
N ALA A 183 26.70 -5.32 -3.01
CA ALA A 183 27.97 -4.97 -2.38
C ALA A 183 29.04 -6.03 -2.66
N ALA A 184 28.69 -7.31 -2.56
CA ALA A 184 29.58 -8.44 -2.87
C ALA A 184 29.96 -8.49 -4.36
N GLU A 185 29.01 -8.30 -5.26
CA GLU A 185 29.27 -8.24 -6.71
C GLU A 185 30.23 -7.10 -7.09
N LEU A 186 30.08 -5.93 -6.46
CA LEU A 186 30.91 -4.76 -6.70
C LEU A 186 32.22 -4.76 -5.89
N ASN A 187 32.34 -5.65 -4.90
CA ASN A 187 33.42 -5.72 -3.92
C ASN A 187 33.66 -4.36 -3.23
N ILE A 188 32.58 -3.76 -2.73
CA ILE A 188 32.58 -2.49 -1.98
C ILE A 188 31.98 -2.65 -0.61
N PRO A 189 32.38 -1.84 0.40
CA PRO A 189 31.71 -1.84 1.70
C PRO A 189 30.41 -1.04 1.64
N VAL A 190 29.34 -1.58 2.25
CA VAL A 190 28.06 -0.94 2.41
C VAL A 190 27.67 -0.92 3.88
N GLU A 191 27.06 0.18 4.33
CA GLU A 191 26.52 0.34 5.67
C GLU A 191 24.99 0.49 5.61
N VAL A 192 24.27 -0.25 6.46
CA VAL A 192 22.81 -0.15 6.59
C VAL A 192 22.46 0.21 8.03
N ARG A 193 21.78 1.35 8.23
CA ARG A 193 21.09 1.68 9.49
C ARG A 193 19.68 1.10 9.42
N TYR A 194 19.19 0.51 10.50
CA TYR A 194 17.94 -0.22 10.52
C TYR A 194 17.14 0.08 11.78
N THR A 195 15.87 0.48 11.65
CA THR A 195 14.97 0.71 12.78
C THR A 195 13.50 0.49 12.41
N TYR A 196 12.66 0.40 13.44
CA TYR A 196 11.21 0.54 13.33
C TYR A 196 10.75 1.79 14.07
N THR A 197 9.86 2.58 13.46
CA THR A 197 9.40 3.88 14.00
C THR A 197 8.25 3.72 15.00
N GLY A 198 7.69 2.52 15.13
CA GLY A 198 6.61 2.20 16.06
C GLY A 198 5.19 2.52 15.56
N GLY A 199 5.03 3.00 14.34
CA GLY A 199 3.72 3.31 13.75
C GLY A 199 3.75 3.54 12.25
N PHE A 200 2.58 3.78 11.65
CA PHE A 200 2.40 3.98 10.20
C PHE A 200 1.97 5.41 9.83
N ILE A 201 2.04 6.34 10.78
CA ILE A 201 1.60 7.73 10.59
C ILE A 201 2.83 8.65 10.54
N ALA A 202 2.80 9.63 9.65
CA ALA A 202 3.83 10.67 9.62
C ALA A 202 3.91 11.43 10.95
N SER A 203 5.12 11.67 11.45
CA SER A 203 5.31 12.41 12.68
C SER A 203 6.61 13.24 12.67
N PRO A 204 6.67 14.30 13.50
CA PRO A 204 7.90 15.10 13.68
C PRO A 204 9.08 14.26 14.21
N GLU A 205 8.81 13.23 15.01
CA GLU A 205 9.83 12.33 15.57
C GLU A 205 10.50 11.53 14.45
N VAL A 206 9.71 10.93 13.56
CA VAL A 206 10.23 10.19 12.39
C VAL A 206 11.01 11.12 11.48
N GLN A 207 10.50 12.33 11.20
CA GLN A 207 11.23 13.33 10.40
C GLN A 207 12.56 13.72 11.05
N THR A 208 12.58 13.94 12.36
CA THR A 208 13.80 14.30 13.10
C THR A 208 14.82 13.16 13.06
N GLN A 209 14.37 11.92 13.24
CA GLN A 209 15.23 10.74 13.20
C GLN A 209 15.83 10.56 11.80
N ALA A 210 15.03 10.66 10.74
CA ALA A 210 15.50 10.60 9.36
C ALA A 210 16.51 11.71 9.05
N GLY A 211 16.21 12.95 9.45
CA GLY A 211 17.10 14.09 9.30
C GLY A 211 18.44 13.91 10.04
N SER A 212 18.42 13.32 11.23
CA SER A 212 19.66 12.96 11.95
C SER A 212 20.49 11.94 11.18
N TRP A 213 19.84 10.91 10.61
CA TRP A 213 20.54 9.89 9.82
C TRP A 213 21.19 10.48 8.56
N TYR A 214 20.47 11.34 7.85
CA TYR A 214 21.00 12.04 6.68
C TYR A 214 22.17 12.96 7.04
N ASN A 215 22.07 13.73 8.11
CA ASN A 215 23.16 14.58 8.60
C ASN A 215 24.39 13.78 9.04
N ASP A 216 24.20 12.55 9.51
CA ASP A 216 25.27 11.60 9.87
C ASP A 216 25.82 10.84 8.64
N GLY A 217 25.34 11.16 7.42
CA GLY A 217 25.86 10.69 6.15
C GLY A 217 25.12 9.50 5.55
N THR A 218 23.93 9.12 6.04
CA THR A 218 23.03 8.21 5.29
C THR A 218 22.64 8.90 3.98
N GLU A 219 22.69 8.18 2.87
CA GLU A 219 22.52 8.73 1.51
C GLU A 219 21.10 8.50 0.99
N VAL A 220 20.50 7.35 1.35
CA VAL A 220 19.15 6.98 0.95
C VAL A 220 18.48 6.19 2.09
N ILE A 221 17.21 6.52 2.41
CA ILE A 221 16.42 5.81 3.42
C ILE A 221 15.22 5.15 2.76
N PHE A 222 15.05 3.84 2.95
CA PHE A 222 13.83 3.13 2.61
C PHE A 222 12.80 3.33 3.71
N ALA A 223 11.74 4.10 3.41
CA ALA A 223 10.61 4.37 4.29
C ALA A 223 9.51 3.32 4.06
N CYS A 224 9.51 2.26 4.89
CA CYS A 224 8.65 1.10 4.71
C CYS A 224 7.48 1.10 5.70
N GLY A 225 6.35 1.69 5.31
CA GLY A 225 5.12 1.58 6.12
C GLY A 225 4.18 2.77 6.08
N GLY A 226 3.09 2.65 5.35
CA GLY A 226 1.99 3.62 5.34
C GLY A 226 2.45 5.05 5.15
N GLY A 227 1.96 5.96 5.97
CA GLY A 227 2.21 7.39 5.88
C GLY A 227 3.59 7.89 6.36
N ILE A 228 4.47 7.03 6.91
CA ILE A 228 5.81 7.49 7.41
C ILE A 228 6.68 8.06 6.28
N TRP A 229 6.41 7.69 5.02
CA TRP A 229 7.11 8.22 3.86
C TRP A 229 7.14 9.76 3.84
N ALA A 230 6.06 10.41 4.25
CA ALA A 230 5.97 11.87 4.22
C ALA A 230 6.97 12.55 5.20
N SER A 231 7.21 11.93 6.36
CA SER A 231 8.23 12.40 7.32
C SER A 231 9.64 12.22 6.77
N VAL A 232 9.92 11.08 6.13
CA VAL A 232 11.23 10.80 5.53
C VAL A 232 11.46 11.69 4.31
N ALA A 233 10.43 11.93 3.47
CA ALA A 233 10.49 12.85 2.34
C ALA A 233 10.85 14.27 2.78
N ALA A 234 10.18 14.79 3.80
CA ALA A 234 10.46 16.12 4.34
C ALA A 234 11.91 16.24 4.87
N ALA A 235 12.44 15.17 5.46
CA ALA A 235 13.84 15.12 5.90
C ALA A 235 14.81 15.06 4.71
N ALA A 236 14.50 14.24 3.69
CA ALA A 236 15.32 14.11 2.48
C ALA A 236 15.37 15.43 1.68
N GLU A 237 14.24 16.12 1.56
CA GLU A 237 14.16 17.47 0.94
C GLU A 237 15.02 18.50 1.68
N ALA A 238 14.96 18.48 3.02
CA ALA A 238 15.74 19.42 3.85
C ALA A 238 17.26 19.18 3.79
N THR A 239 17.70 17.97 3.45
CA THR A 239 19.11 17.56 3.44
C THR A 239 19.68 17.31 2.04
N ASP A 240 18.86 17.46 1.00
CA ASP A 240 19.18 17.18 -0.40
C ASP A 240 19.67 15.73 -0.64
N THR A 241 19.01 14.78 0.05
CA THR A 241 19.30 13.33 -0.01
C THR A 241 18.15 12.57 -0.66
N MET A 242 18.23 11.25 -0.77
CA MET A 242 17.25 10.43 -1.46
C MET A 242 16.48 9.52 -0.48
N MET A 243 15.31 9.03 -0.92
CA MET A 243 14.54 8.03 -0.20
C MET A 243 13.95 6.99 -1.16
N ILE A 244 13.51 5.86 -0.59
CA ILE A 244 12.78 4.80 -1.29
C ILE A 244 11.40 4.69 -0.66
N GLY A 245 10.37 4.62 -1.50
CA GLY A 245 8.98 4.44 -1.10
C GLY A 245 8.56 2.98 -1.02
N VAL A 246 7.28 2.73 -0.67
CA VAL A 246 6.72 1.38 -0.47
C VAL A 246 5.30 1.25 -0.99
N ASP A 247 4.87 0.02 -1.24
CA ASP A 247 3.51 -0.44 -1.60
C ASP A 247 3.01 0.01 -2.97
N THR A 248 3.12 1.29 -3.28
CA THR A 248 2.69 1.89 -4.57
C THR A 248 3.84 2.69 -5.18
N ASP A 249 3.70 3.12 -6.43
CA ASP A 249 4.62 4.10 -7.01
C ASP A 249 4.43 5.47 -6.35
N GLN A 250 5.34 5.81 -5.43
CA GLN A 250 5.33 7.08 -4.69
C GLN A 250 6.21 8.17 -5.33
N ASN A 251 6.78 7.93 -6.51
CA ASN A 251 7.76 8.83 -7.12
C ASN A 251 7.20 10.21 -7.48
N SER A 252 5.89 10.32 -7.67
CA SER A 252 5.22 11.60 -7.94
C SER A 252 5.05 12.50 -6.71
N TYR A 253 5.25 11.96 -5.49
CA TYR A 253 4.98 12.72 -4.25
C TYR A 253 6.20 13.49 -3.72
N SER A 254 7.42 13.14 -4.13
CA SER A 254 8.63 13.91 -3.82
C SER A 254 9.70 13.72 -4.90
N GLU A 255 10.40 14.82 -5.22
CA GLU A 255 11.58 14.78 -6.11
C GLU A 255 12.76 13.99 -5.50
N LYS A 256 12.71 13.70 -4.19
CA LYS A 256 13.71 12.90 -3.47
C LYS A 256 13.39 11.41 -3.44
N MET A 257 12.28 10.98 -4.06
CA MET A 257 11.96 9.59 -4.22
C MET A 257 12.82 8.96 -5.32
N LEU A 258 13.76 8.09 -4.95
CA LEU A 258 14.63 7.36 -5.88
C LEU A 258 13.81 6.32 -6.66
N THR A 259 13.05 5.52 -5.94
CA THR A 259 12.16 4.47 -6.44
C THR A 259 11.16 4.08 -5.35
N SER A 260 10.31 3.10 -5.63
CA SER A 260 9.38 2.52 -4.66
C SER A 260 9.39 1.00 -4.75
N ALA A 261 9.55 0.31 -3.61
CA ALA A 261 9.38 -1.13 -3.53
C ALA A 261 7.87 -1.44 -3.49
N TYR A 262 7.25 -1.67 -4.65
CA TYR A 262 5.81 -1.80 -4.73
C TYR A 262 5.29 -3.24 -4.58
N LYS A 263 4.01 -3.34 -4.22
CA LYS A 263 3.12 -4.49 -4.37
C LYS A 263 2.02 -4.13 -5.37
N GLN A 264 1.60 -5.07 -6.20
CA GLN A 264 0.51 -4.88 -7.17
C GLN A 264 -0.88 -4.94 -6.50
N LEU A 265 -1.08 -4.12 -5.46
CA LEU A 265 -2.28 -4.10 -4.62
C LEU A 265 -3.55 -3.90 -5.45
N GLY A 266 -3.60 -2.86 -6.26
CA GLY A 266 -4.77 -2.56 -7.09
C GLY A 266 -5.02 -3.63 -8.14
N VAL A 267 -3.97 -4.10 -8.80
CA VAL A 267 -4.06 -5.14 -9.84
C VAL A 267 -4.59 -6.46 -9.27
N SER A 268 -4.12 -6.87 -8.08
CA SER A 268 -4.56 -8.11 -7.46
C SER A 268 -6.04 -8.04 -7.07
N VAL A 269 -6.49 -6.95 -6.45
CA VAL A 269 -7.91 -6.75 -6.11
C VAL A 269 -8.77 -6.73 -7.37
N TYR A 270 -8.36 -5.98 -8.38
CA TYR A 270 -9.07 -5.89 -9.66
C TYR A 270 -9.26 -7.29 -10.29
N LYS A 271 -8.20 -8.07 -10.42
CA LYS A 271 -8.25 -9.43 -10.99
C LYS A 271 -9.14 -10.39 -10.18
N ILE A 272 -9.18 -10.26 -8.86
CA ILE A 272 -10.05 -11.12 -8.04
C ILE A 272 -11.52 -10.70 -8.13
N LEU A 273 -11.80 -9.41 -8.26
CA LEU A 273 -13.14 -8.93 -8.55
C LEU A 273 -13.62 -9.40 -9.94
N GLU A 274 -12.76 -9.39 -10.96
CA GLU A 274 -13.08 -10.00 -12.27
C GLU A 274 -13.49 -11.48 -12.12
N LYS A 275 -12.72 -12.28 -11.38
CA LYS A 275 -13.05 -13.68 -11.10
C LYS A 275 -14.36 -13.84 -10.34
N TYR A 276 -14.60 -12.97 -9.35
CA TYR A 276 -15.85 -13.01 -8.60
C TYR A 276 -17.07 -12.82 -9.51
N TYR A 277 -17.07 -11.80 -10.35
CA TYR A 277 -18.18 -11.51 -11.26
C TYR A 277 -18.28 -12.51 -12.44
N ALA A 278 -17.20 -13.21 -12.77
CA ALA A 278 -17.22 -14.35 -13.68
C ALA A 278 -17.77 -15.64 -13.04
N GLY A 279 -18.04 -15.66 -11.73
CA GLY A 279 -18.45 -16.87 -11.00
C GLY A 279 -17.29 -17.83 -10.68
N GLU A 280 -16.05 -17.34 -10.73
CA GLU A 280 -14.80 -18.10 -10.55
C GLU A 280 -14.03 -17.64 -9.28
N PHE A 281 -14.73 -17.12 -8.28
CA PHE A 281 -14.10 -16.64 -7.05
C PHE A 281 -13.30 -17.75 -6.38
N PRO A 282 -11.99 -17.57 -6.12
CA PRO A 282 -11.12 -18.62 -5.60
C PRO A 282 -11.18 -18.74 -4.07
N GLY A 283 -12.38 -18.78 -3.52
CA GLY A 283 -12.59 -18.85 -2.07
C GLY A 283 -11.91 -20.07 -1.43
N GLY A 284 -11.37 -19.88 -0.24
CA GLY A 284 -10.56 -20.86 0.48
C GLY A 284 -9.09 -20.91 0.09
N ALA A 285 -8.68 -20.21 -0.99
CA ALA A 285 -7.28 -20.18 -1.42
C ALA A 285 -6.47 -19.09 -0.67
N VAL A 286 -5.17 -19.37 -0.53
CA VAL A 286 -4.15 -18.45 -0.02
C VAL A 286 -3.03 -18.40 -1.02
N ASP A 287 -2.88 -17.28 -1.73
CA ASP A 287 -1.88 -17.11 -2.77
C ASP A 287 -0.80 -16.09 -2.35
N VAL A 288 0.43 -16.34 -2.81
CA VAL A 288 1.56 -15.40 -2.67
C VAL A 288 1.88 -14.83 -4.04
N TRP A 289 1.76 -13.54 -4.19
CA TRP A 289 2.11 -12.83 -5.41
C TRP A 289 3.58 -12.38 -5.36
N SER A 290 4.40 -13.07 -6.11
CA SER A 290 5.85 -12.90 -6.19
C SER A 290 6.28 -12.22 -7.50
N ALA A 291 7.56 -12.26 -7.82
CA ALA A 291 8.07 -11.89 -9.15
C ALA A 291 7.51 -12.79 -10.25
N VAL A 292 7.16 -14.04 -9.96
CA VAL A 292 6.58 -14.99 -10.93
C VAL A 292 5.19 -14.54 -11.37
N GLU A 293 4.37 -14.04 -10.45
CA GLU A 293 3.04 -13.50 -10.69
C GLU A 293 3.06 -12.01 -11.08
N GLU A 294 4.24 -11.41 -11.24
CA GLU A 294 4.43 -9.96 -11.43
C GLU A 294 3.81 -9.13 -10.28
N GLY A 295 3.77 -9.74 -9.08
CA GLY A 295 3.09 -9.17 -7.92
C GLY A 295 3.89 -8.09 -7.19
N ILE A 296 5.19 -7.99 -7.45
CA ILE A 296 6.12 -7.05 -6.78
C ILE A 296 7.10 -6.46 -7.78
N GLY A 297 7.77 -5.38 -7.44
CA GLY A 297 8.81 -4.80 -8.29
C GLY A 297 9.22 -3.38 -7.92
N LEU A 298 9.87 -2.71 -8.87
CA LEU A 298 10.22 -1.29 -8.84
C LEU A 298 9.62 -0.58 -10.06
N PRO A 299 9.07 0.64 -9.93
CA PRO A 299 8.48 1.39 -11.03
C PRO A 299 9.58 2.08 -11.85
N MET A 300 10.26 1.33 -12.71
CA MET A 300 11.44 1.79 -13.42
C MET A 300 11.19 3.04 -14.29
N GLU A 301 10.01 3.21 -14.85
CA GLU A 301 9.65 4.37 -15.68
C GLU A 301 9.66 5.70 -14.90
N THR A 302 9.35 5.66 -13.61
CA THR A 302 9.27 6.84 -12.74
C THR A 302 10.45 6.95 -11.79
N SER A 303 11.27 5.90 -11.66
CA SER A 303 12.46 5.86 -10.81
C SER A 303 13.53 6.85 -11.28
N ARG A 304 14.30 7.38 -10.34
CA ARG A 304 15.33 8.40 -10.58
C ARG A 304 16.75 7.86 -10.41
N PHE A 305 16.98 6.62 -10.83
CA PHE A 305 18.31 6.03 -10.82
C PHE A 305 19.25 6.77 -11.77
N ALA A 306 20.49 6.99 -11.32
CA ALA A 306 21.53 7.62 -12.14
C ALA A 306 22.31 6.61 -12.99
N SER A 307 22.52 5.41 -12.49
CA SER A 307 23.38 4.38 -13.09
C SER A 307 22.65 3.05 -13.27
N PHE A 308 21.73 2.69 -12.38
CA PHE A 308 20.96 1.44 -12.45
C PHE A 308 19.93 1.52 -13.58
N SER A 309 20.13 0.73 -14.62
CA SER A 309 19.33 0.78 -15.85
C SER A 309 18.16 -0.20 -15.86
N GLN A 310 17.24 -0.03 -16.81
CA GLN A 310 16.17 -1.02 -17.07
C GLN A 310 16.76 -2.41 -17.35
N ALA A 311 17.86 -2.50 -18.09
CA ALA A 311 18.49 -3.78 -18.40
C ALA A 311 19.06 -4.47 -17.15
N ASP A 312 19.60 -3.70 -16.19
CA ASP A 312 20.06 -4.24 -14.90
C ASP A 312 18.88 -4.75 -14.07
N TYR A 313 17.77 -3.99 -14.06
CA TYR A 313 16.54 -4.41 -13.41
C TYR A 313 15.98 -5.70 -14.01
N ASP A 314 15.84 -5.77 -15.32
CA ASP A 314 15.31 -6.95 -16.01
C ASP A 314 16.18 -8.19 -15.73
N ALA A 315 17.51 -8.02 -15.68
CA ALA A 315 18.44 -9.11 -15.38
C ALA A 315 18.31 -9.64 -13.96
N ILE A 316 18.15 -8.80 -12.95
CA ILE A 316 17.97 -9.25 -11.56
C ILE A 316 16.55 -9.76 -11.31
N TYR A 317 15.54 -9.15 -11.94
CA TYR A 317 14.16 -9.60 -11.86
C TYR A 317 13.98 -11.01 -12.44
N ALA A 318 14.60 -11.28 -13.60
CA ALA A 318 14.59 -12.61 -14.21
C ALA A 318 15.18 -13.68 -13.29
N LYS A 319 16.21 -13.37 -12.52
CA LYS A 319 16.80 -14.30 -11.54
C LYS A 319 15.87 -14.59 -10.34
N LEU A 320 14.99 -13.67 -9.97
CA LEU A 320 13.93 -13.94 -8.99
C LEU A 320 12.86 -14.85 -9.57
N VAL A 321 12.47 -14.61 -10.84
CA VAL A 321 11.45 -15.42 -11.54
C VAL A 321 11.92 -16.85 -11.77
N ASP A 322 13.18 -17.07 -12.18
CA ASP A 322 13.73 -18.40 -12.47
C ASP A 322 14.26 -19.12 -11.23
N GLY A 323 14.28 -18.45 -10.07
CA GLY A 323 14.73 -19.00 -8.80
C GLY A 323 16.26 -19.09 -8.65
N SER A 324 17.05 -18.48 -9.55
CA SER A 324 18.51 -18.39 -9.42
C SER A 324 18.94 -17.51 -8.24
N VAL A 325 18.10 -16.53 -7.89
CA VAL A 325 18.19 -15.75 -6.66
C VAL A 325 17.01 -16.14 -5.75
N VAL A 326 17.32 -16.63 -4.57
CA VAL A 326 16.34 -16.96 -3.54
C VAL A 326 16.52 -16.00 -2.38
N VAL A 327 15.54 -15.14 -2.15
CA VAL A 327 15.55 -14.20 -1.04
C VAL A 327 14.91 -14.86 0.17
N GLU A 328 15.62 -14.88 1.30
CA GLU A 328 15.07 -15.43 2.54
C GLU A 328 13.98 -14.48 3.08
N ARG A 329 12.78 -15.04 3.31
CA ARG A 329 11.72 -14.28 4.01
C ARG A 329 12.06 -14.19 5.49
N THR A 330 12.32 -12.97 5.95
CA THR A 330 12.68 -12.72 7.35
C THR A 330 11.46 -12.67 8.25
N THR A 331 11.65 -13.06 9.52
CA THR A 331 10.65 -12.97 10.58
C THR A 331 11.10 -12.01 11.68
N ALA A 332 10.18 -11.57 12.54
CA ALA A 332 10.47 -10.61 13.62
C ALA A 332 11.52 -11.13 14.64
N GLU A 333 11.69 -12.44 14.75
CA GLU A 333 12.68 -13.07 15.64
C GLU A 333 14.08 -13.04 15.03
N MET A 334 14.22 -12.83 13.71
CA MET A 334 15.51 -12.79 13.04
C MET A 334 16.20 -11.44 13.25
N LYS A 335 17.47 -11.50 13.64
CA LYS A 335 18.27 -10.29 13.76
C LYS A 335 18.84 -9.89 12.41
N MET A 336 18.62 -8.67 11.96
CA MET A 336 19.15 -8.17 10.67
C MET A 336 20.69 -8.19 10.61
N THR A 337 21.36 -8.14 11.75
CA THR A 337 22.82 -8.29 11.84
C THR A 337 23.35 -9.66 11.38
N LYS A 338 22.46 -10.68 11.17
CA LYS A 338 22.87 -11.98 10.60
C LYS A 338 23.44 -11.87 9.18
N TYR A 339 23.06 -10.81 8.44
CA TYR A 339 23.57 -10.56 7.10
C TYR A 339 24.87 -9.76 7.06
N ALA A 340 25.38 -9.30 8.24
CA ALA A 340 26.62 -8.56 8.29
C ALA A 340 27.82 -9.46 8.03
N ASP A 341 28.71 -9.01 7.14
CA ASP A 341 29.96 -9.66 6.79
C ASP A 341 31.06 -8.61 6.41
N ASN A 342 32.01 -8.97 5.55
CA ASN A 342 33.04 -8.05 5.09
C ASN A 342 32.55 -7.00 4.09
N ASN A 343 31.39 -7.24 3.45
CA ASN A 343 30.84 -6.34 2.42
C ASN A 343 29.71 -5.46 2.99
N ILE A 344 29.01 -5.91 4.00
CA ILE A 344 27.88 -5.15 4.58
C ILE A 344 27.95 -5.11 6.12
N SER A 345 27.76 -3.93 6.66
CA SER A 345 27.54 -3.71 8.09
C SER A 345 26.10 -3.30 8.34
N VAL A 346 25.44 -3.91 9.32
CA VAL A 346 24.06 -3.59 9.70
C VAL A 346 24.02 -3.09 11.13
N LYS A 347 23.61 -1.84 11.30
CA LYS A 347 23.46 -1.21 12.61
C LYS A 347 21.98 -1.04 12.94
N VAL A 348 21.46 -1.89 13.82
CA VAL A 348 20.11 -1.76 14.35
C VAL A 348 20.08 -0.66 15.42
N ILE A 349 19.16 0.29 15.24
CA ILE A 349 18.93 1.42 16.16
C ILE A 349 17.62 1.12 16.90
N GLU A 350 17.69 1.01 18.21
CA GLU A 350 16.55 0.77 19.11
C GLU A 350 15.81 2.08 19.44
#